data_05447d031b81bb13dcdfcbafa9d106a1
#
_entry.id   05447d031b81bb13dcdfcbafa9d106a1
#
_cell.length_a   1.000
_cell.length_b   1.000
_cell.length_c   1.000
_cell.angle_alpha   90.00
_cell.angle_beta   90.00
_cell.angle_gamma   90.00
#
_symmetry.space_group_name_H-M   'P 1'
#
loop_
_entity.id
_entity.type
_entity.pdbx_description
1 polymer ?
#
loop_
_entity_poly.entity_id
_entity_poly.type
_entity_poly.pdbx_seq_one_letter_code
_entity_poly.pdbx_strand_id
1 'polypeptide(L)'
;IQVLTSRSASVPTLIFDEVDVGIGGGVAEIVGRLLRELGGERQVLCVTHLPQVAARAEWQWQVSKTTRDSVTLSAIESLNDERRVREIARMLGGVEVTDITLEHARELLHAKGTFPGAGSTMPDSEP
;
A
#
# COMPACT_ATOMS: atom_id res chain seq x y z
N ILE A 1 -11.12 13.27 -7.37
CA ILE A 1 -10.87 14.54 -8.09
C ILE A 1 -9.38 14.80 -8.25
N GLN A 2 -8.56 14.69 -7.19
CA GLN A 2 -7.12 14.90 -7.27
C GLN A 2 -6.40 13.90 -8.21
N VAL A 3 -6.84 12.64 -8.26
CA VAL A 3 -6.26 11.62 -9.14
C VAL A 3 -6.45 11.96 -10.61
N LEU A 4 -7.61 12.46 -10.99
CA LEU A 4 -7.92 12.87 -12.37
C LEU A 4 -7.12 14.10 -12.80
N THR A 5 -6.95 15.07 -11.90
CA THR A 5 -6.17 16.30 -12.16
C THR A 5 -4.68 15.97 -12.30
N SER A 6 -4.19 14.97 -11.56
CA SER A 6 -2.79 14.56 -11.59
C SER A 6 -2.37 13.88 -12.90
N ARG A 7 -3.30 13.32 -13.67
CA ARG A 7 -3.01 12.77 -15.01
C ARG A 7 -2.50 13.81 -16.01
N SER A 8 -2.91 15.07 -15.84
CA SER A 8 -2.53 16.16 -16.71
C SER A 8 -1.20 16.84 -16.32
N ALA A 9 -0.70 16.56 -15.13
CA ALA A 9 0.52 17.17 -14.63
C ALA A 9 1.76 16.39 -15.09
N SER A 10 2.78 17.09 -15.57
CA SER A 10 4.06 16.50 -15.95
C SER A 10 5.00 16.24 -14.76
N VAL A 11 4.46 16.00 -13.58
CA VAL A 11 5.23 15.74 -12.36
C VAL A 11 5.61 14.27 -12.29
N PRO A 12 6.91 13.91 -12.11
CA PRO A 12 7.36 12.52 -12.14
C PRO A 12 6.97 11.72 -10.90
N THR A 13 6.80 12.35 -9.74
CA THR A 13 6.45 11.72 -8.48
C THR A 13 5.23 12.39 -7.85
N LEU A 14 4.25 11.60 -7.45
CA LEU A 14 3.05 12.04 -6.77
C LEU A 14 2.97 11.39 -5.39
N ILE A 15 2.66 12.19 -4.39
CA ILE A 15 2.46 11.73 -3.01
C ILE A 15 1.02 12.00 -2.62
N PHE A 16 0.33 10.93 -2.21
CA PHE A 16 -1.04 10.98 -1.71
C PHE A 16 -1.04 10.63 -0.22
N ASP A 17 -1.49 11.55 0.60
CA ASP A 17 -1.70 11.33 2.01
C ASP A 17 -3.17 11.49 2.35
N GLU A 18 -3.70 10.60 3.19
CA GLU A 18 -5.10 10.62 3.64
C GLU A 18 -6.16 10.59 2.51
N VAL A 19 -5.87 9.99 1.35
CA VAL A 19 -6.84 9.89 0.24
C VAL A 19 -8.04 8.99 0.57
N ASP A 20 -7.92 8.17 1.59
CA ASP A 20 -8.87 7.17 2.05
C ASP A 20 -9.72 7.64 3.24
N VAL A 21 -9.57 8.90 3.68
CA VAL A 21 -10.38 9.47 4.76
C VAL A 21 -11.86 9.52 4.36
N GLY A 22 -12.70 8.87 5.17
CA GLY A 22 -14.15 8.90 5.00
C GLY A 22 -14.70 8.03 3.86
N ILE A 23 -13.90 7.17 3.22
CA ILE A 23 -14.35 6.25 2.19
C ILE A 23 -14.56 4.83 2.72
N GLY A 24 -15.54 4.13 2.16
CA GLY A 24 -15.82 2.72 2.45
C GLY A 24 -15.06 1.75 1.54
N GLY A 25 -15.17 0.44 1.83
CA GLY A 25 -14.40 -0.61 1.17
C GLY A 25 -14.50 -0.66 -0.35
N GLY A 26 -15.71 -0.47 -0.92
CA GLY A 26 -15.90 -0.48 -2.37
C GLY A 26 -15.24 0.70 -3.07
N VAL A 27 -15.32 1.89 -2.48
CA VAL A 27 -14.65 3.10 -3.00
C VAL A 27 -13.14 2.98 -2.81
N ALA A 28 -12.68 2.41 -1.71
CA ALA A 28 -11.25 2.17 -1.47
C ALA A 28 -10.62 1.29 -2.56
N GLU A 29 -11.33 0.27 -3.02
CA GLU A 29 -10.86 -0.57 -4.12
C GLU A 29 -10.71 0.20 -5.43
N ILE A 30 -11.65 1.07 -5.74
CA ILE A 30 -11.60 1.95 -6.92
C ILE A 30 -10.41 2.91 -6.82
N VAL A 31 -10.21 3.54 -5.67
CA VAL A 31 -9.06 4.43 -5.42
C VAL A 31 -7.75 3.68 -5.57
N GLY A 32 -7.63 2.49 -5.00
CA GLY A 32 -6.44 1.66 -5.14
C GLY A 32 -6.12 1.32 -6.60
N ARG A 33 -7.13 1.00 -7.38
CA ARG A 33 -6.98 0.75 -8.82
C ARG A 33 -6.48 1.98 -9.59
N LEU A 34 -7.10 3.12 -9.36
CA LEU A 34 -6.71 4.38 -10.01
C LEU A 34 -5.26 4.78 -9.66
N LEU A 35 -4.87 4.63 -8.40
CA LEU A 35 -3.49 4.89 -7.98
C LEU A 35 -2.49 3.94 -8.67
N ARG A 36 -2.86 2.68 -8.84
CA ARG A 36 -2.02 1.71 -9.55
C ARG A 36 -1.88 2.03 -11.04
N GLU A 37 -2.95 2.41 -11.71
CA GLU A 37 -2.91 2.86 -13.10
C GLU A 37 -1.99 4.08 -13.25
N LEU A 38 -2.11 5.03 -12.35
CA LEU A 38 -1.27 6.22 -12.32
C LEU A 38 0.21 5.88 -12.09
N GLY A 39 0.49 4.87 -11.26
CA GLY A 39 1.82 4.34 -11.01
C GLY A 39 2.49 3.66 -12.21
N GLY A 40 1.73 3.29 -13.24
CA GLY A 40 2.26 2.79 -14.51
C GLY A 40 2.96 3.85 -15.34
N GLU A 41 2.60 5.11 -15.16
CA GLU A 41 3.16 6.25 -15.92
C GLU A 41 4.17 7.08 -15.11
N ARG A 42 4.09 7.01 -13.79
CA ARG A 42 4.92 7.82 -12.88
C ARG A 42 5.06 7.16 -11.52
N GLN A 43 5.97 7.65 -10.69
CA GLN A 43 6.09 7.18 -9.32
C GLN A 43 4.93 7.71 -8.47
N VAL A 44 4.23 6.81 -7.80
CA VAL A 44 3.14 7.14 -6.88
C VAL A 44 3.43 6.58 -5.49
N LEU A 45 3.41 7.45 -4.51
CA LEU A 45 3.52 7.12 -3.10
C LEU A 45 2.17 7.41 -2.43
N CYS A 46 1.62 6.45 -1.72
CA CYS A 46 0.36 6.62 -1.02
C CYS A 46 0.49 6.17 0.43
N VAL A 47 0.08 7.03 1.35
CA VAL A 47 -0.07 6.69 2.77
C VAL A 47 -1.53 6.33 3.01
N THR A 48 -1.77 5.10 3.45
CA THR A 48 -3.12 4.56 3.64
C THR A 48 -3.19 3.66 4.86
N HIS A 49 -4.37 3.60 5.48
CA HIS A 49 -4.72 2.62 6.50
C HIS A 49 -5.70 1.56 5.99
N LEU A 50 -6.12 1.65 4.72
CA LEU A 50 -7.07 0.72 4.12
C LEU A 50 -6.37 -0.42 3.37
N PRO A 51 -6.66 -1.68 3.72
CA PRO A 51 -6.07 -2.84 3.07
C PRO A 51 -6.39 -2.93 1.58
N GLN A 52 -7.56 -2.47 1.15
CA GLN A 52 -7.98 -2.45 -0.25
C GLN A 52 -7.10 -1.52 -1.12
N VAL A 53 -6.62 -0.43 -0.55
CA VAL A 53 -5.68 0.48 -1.22
C VAL A 53 -4.27 -0.10 -1.18
N ALA A 54 -3.80 -0.51 0.00
CA ALA A 54 -2.45 -1.04 0.18
C ALA A 54 -2.18 -2.29 -0.66
N ALA A 55 -3.16 -3.19 -0.78
CA ALA A 55 -3.03 -4.41 -1.57
C ALA A 55 -2.83 -4.16 -3.07
N ARG A 56 -3.21 -3.00 -3.60
CA ARG A 56 -3.03 -2.63 -5.01
C ARG A 56 -1.64 -2.10 -5.33
N ALA A 57 -0.85 -1.71 -4.34
CA ALA A 57 0.50 -1.22 -4.56
C ALA A 57 1.42 -2.32 -5.11
N GLU A 58 2.43 -1.94 -5.86
CA GLU A 58 3.48 -2.85 -6.34
C GLU A 58 4.44 -3.19 -5.20
N TRP A 59 4.83 -2.20 -4.40
CA TRP A 59 5.63 -2.34 -3.19
C TRP A 59 4.88 -1.77 -1.99
N GLN A 60 5.18 -2.31 -0.82
CA GLN A 60 4.60 -1.85 0.42
C GLN A 60 5.67 -1.67 1.48
N TRP A 61 5.60 -0.54 2.17
CA TRP A 61 6.38 -0.25 3.36
C TRP A 61 5.47 -0.19 4.57
N GLN A 62 5.99 -0.62 5.70
CA GLN A 62 5.32 -0.51 6.98
C GLN A 62 6.00 0.55 7.83
N VAL A 63 5.20 1.47 8.36
CA VAL A 63 5.65 2.45 9.34
C VAL A 63 5.27 1.96 10.73
N SER A 64 6.25 1.85 11.61
CA SER A 64 6.05 1.48 13.01
C SER A 64 6.56 2.56 13.94
N LYS A 65 5.93 2.66 15.13
CA LYS A 65 6.37 3.55 16.21
C LYS A 65 6.57 2.73 17.47
N THR A 66 7.71 2.88 18.09
CA THR A 66 8.04 2.24 19.37
C THR A 66 8.43 3.30 20.37
N THR A 67 7.79 3.28 21.54
CA THR A 67 8.12 4.20 22.64
C THR A 67 8.86 3.44 23.73
N ARG A 68 10.07 3.88 24.03
CA ARG A 68 10.89 3.41 25.17
C ARG A 68 11.41 4.62 25.92
N ASP A 69 11.31 4.59 27.25
CA ASP A 69 11.84 5.63 28.14
C ASP A 69 11.45 7.07 27.72
N SER A 70 10.19 7.28 27.39
CA SER A 70 9.63 8.55 26.91
C SER A 70 10.17 9.04 25.55
N VAL A 71 10.95 8.22 24.84
CA VAL A 71 11.41 8.49 23.49
C VAL A 71 10.62 7.66 22.48
N THR A 72 10.03 8.31 21.49
CA THR A 72 9.32 7.64 20.40
C THR A 72 10.21 7.55 19.19
N LEU A 73 10.47 6.34 18.75
CA LEU A 73 11.21 6.04 17.54
C LEU A 73 10.25 5.58 16.44
N SER A 74 10.41 6.14 15.25
CA SER A 74 9.69 5.68 14.06
C SER A 74 10.64 4.90 13.17
N ALA A 75 10.17 3.80 12.62
CA ALA A 75 10.90 2.98 11.66
C ALA A 75 10.04 2.75 10.41
N ILE A 76 10.71 2.67 9.26
CA ILE A 76 10.09 2.33 7.98
C ILE A 76 10.79 1.09 7.45
N GLU A 77 10.02 0.06 7.14
CA GLU A 77 10.55 -1.21 6.62
C GLU A 77 9.86 -1.59 5.32
N SER A 78 10.64 -2.02 4.34
CA SER A 78 10.12 -2.64 3.12
C SER A 78 9.64 -4.05 3.42
N LEU A 79 8.47 -4.41 2.92
CA LEU A 79 7.85 -5.72 3.16
C LEU A 79 8.08 -6.65 1.98
N ASN A 80 8.56 -7.87 2.26
CA ASN A 80 8.54 -8.96 1.31
C ASN A 80 7.11 -9.55 1.20
N ASP A 81 6.89 -10.48 0.28
CA ASP A 81 5.56 -11.03 0.01
C ASP A 81 4.91 -11.66 1.24
N GLU A 82 5.65 -12.42 2.03
CA GLU A 82 5.13 -13.07 3.25
C GLU A 82 4.73 -12.04 4.32
N ARG A 83 5.60 -11.07 4.58
CA ARG A 83 5.34 -10.00 5.55
C ARG A 83 4.20 -9.09 5.07
N ARG A 84 4.08 -8.91 3.79
CA ARG A 84 3.01 -8.14 3.18
C ARG A 84 1.64 -8.80 3.39
N VAL A 85 1.53 -10.11 3.20
CA VAL A 85 0.30 -10.86 3.51
C VAL A 85 -0.11 -10.65 4.97
N ARG A 86 0.83 -10.74 5.90
CA ARG A 86 0.58 -10.53 7.33
C ARG A 86 0.13 -9.11 7.64
N GLU A 87 0.75 -8.11 7.02
CA GLU A 87 0.38 -6.70 7.23
C GLU A 87 -1.02 -6.40 6.67
N ILE A 88 -1.34 -6.88 5.48
CA ILE A 88 -2.69 -6.75 4.94
C ILE A 88 -3.72 -7.46 5.83
N ALA A 89 -3.40 -8.64 6.34
CA ALA A 89 -4.26 -9.36 7.28
C ALA A 89 -4.47 -8.58 8.59
N ARG A 90 -3.43 -7.95 9.12
CA ARG A 90 -3.52 -7.06 10.29
C ARG A 90 -4.42 -5.86 10.02
N MET A 91 -4.30 -5.25 8.84
CA MET A 91 -5.13 -4.12 8.42
C MET A 91 -6.62 -4.53 8.28
N LEU A 92 -6.89 -5.78 7.88
CA LEU A 92 -8.24 -6.32 7.78
C LEU A 92 -8.86 -6.67 9.14
N GLY A 93 -8.12 -7.34 9.98
CA GLY A 93 -8.61 -7.95 11.22
C GLY A 93 -8.27 -7.22 12.51
N GLY A 94 -7.48 -6.14 12.46
CA GLY A 94 -7.03 -5.42 13.64
C GLY A 94 -5.90 -6.15 14.39
N VAL A 95 -6.04 -6.28 15.72
CA VAL A 95 -4.97 -6.78 16.59
C VAL A 95 -4.67 -8.27 16.39
N GLU A 96 -5.68 -9.08 16.09
CA GLU A 96 -5.53 -10.51 15.89
C GLU A 96 -5.51 -10.89 14.41
N VAL A 97 -4.42 -11.52 14.00
CA VAL A 97 -4.29 -12.11 12.66
C VAL A 97 -4.74 -13.56 12.73
N THR A 98 -5.87 -13.87 12.12
CA THR A 98 -6.44 -15.21 12.04
C THR A 98 -6.12 -15.87 10.68
N ASP A 99 -6.32 -17.19 10.58
CA ASP A 99 -6.17 -17.90 9.30
C ASP A 99 -7.14 -17.35 8.23
N ILE A 100 -8.33 -16.95 8.63
CA ILE A 100 -9.33 -16.33 7.73
C ILE A 100 -8.85 -14.99 7.20
N THR A 101 -8.28 -14.15 8.06
CA THR A 101 -7.73 -12.85 7.62
C THR A 101 -6.50 -13.01 6.75
N LEU A 102 -5.67 -14.01 6.99
CA LEU A 102 -4.52 -14.35 6.13
C LEU A 102 -4.98 -14.78 4.74
N GLU A 103 -6.00 -15.62 4.65
CA GLU A 103 -6.56 -16.07 3.37
C GLU A 103 -7.17 -14.90 2.60
N HIS A 104 -7.97 -14.08 3.26
CA HIS A 104 -8.54 -12.87 2.67
C HIS A 104 -7.45 -11.88 2.20
N ALA A 105 -6.38 -11.73 2.96
CA ALA A 105 -5.23 -10.90 2.56
C ALA A 105 -4.58 -11.43 1.27
N ARG A 106 -4.40 -12.75 1.15
CA ARG A 106 -3.88 -13.38 -0.07
C ARG A 106 -4.80 -13.13 -1.27
N GLU A 107 -6.10 -13.26 -1.09
CA GLU A 107 -7.09 -12.97 -2.13
C GLU A 107 -7.00 -11.52 -2.61
N LEU A 108 -6.93 -10.55 -1.70
CA LEU A 108 -6.77 -9.14 -2.04
C LEU A 108 -5.48 -8.87 -2.83
N LEU A 109 -4.39 -9.53 -2.46
CA LEU A 109 -3.10 -9.38 -3.13
C LEU A 109 -3.09 -10.06 -4.51
N HIS A 110 -3.77 -11.19 -4.67
CA HIS A 110 -3.87 -11.93 -5.95
C HIS A 110 -4.86 -11.30 -6.93
N ALA A 111 -5.85 -10.57 -6.46
CA ALA A 111 -6.78 -9.79 -7.29
C ALA A 111 -6.11 -8.64 -8.07
N LYS A 112 -4.80 -8.45 -7.91
CA LYS A 112 -3.96 -7.71 -8.85
C LYS A 112 -3.97 -8.48 -10.17
N GLY A 113 -4.66 -7.99 -11.17
CA GLY A 113 -4.52 -8.52 -12.52
C GLY A 113 -3.05 -8.79 -12.83
N THR A 114 -2.76 -9.93 -13.41
CA THR A 114 -1.42 -10.36 -13.80
C THR A 114 -0.78 -9.28 -14.67
N PHE A 115 0.08 -8.45 -14.09
CA PHE A 115 0.94 -7.58 -14.89
C PHE A 115 2.17 -8.38 -15.30
N PRO A 116 2.50 -8.45 -16.61
CA PRO A 116 3.77 -8.99 -17.04
C PRO A 116 4.87 -8.03 -16.55
N GLY A 117 5.63 -8.42 -15.54
CA GLY A 117 6.71 -7.62 -15.00
C GLY A 117 7.05 -7.83 -13.51
N ALA A 118 6.41 -8.77 -12.84
CA ALA A 118 6.71 -9.09 -11.43
C ALA A 118 8.06 -9.82 -11.26
N GLY A 119 9.13 -9.24 -11.77
CA GLY A 119 10.48 -9.75 -11.67
C GLY A 119 11.54 -8.67 -11.38
N SER A 120 11.13 -7.45 -11.08
CA SER A 120 12.11 -6.42 -10.74
C SER A 120 12.30 -6.36 -9.22
N THR A 121 13.42 -6.88 -8.79
CA THR A 121 14.03 -6.59 -7.49
C THR A 121 14.03 -5.07 -7.27
N MET A 122 13.57 -4.62 -6.11
CA MET A 122 13.78 -3.23 -5.70
C MET A 122 15.26 -2.89 -5.88
N PRO A 123 15.60 -1.75 -6.47
CA PRO A 123 16.97 -1.29 -6.41
C PRO A 123 17.33 -1.09 -4.93
N ASP A 124 18.40 -1.74 -4.50
CA ASP A 124 18.97 -1.52 -3.17
C ASP A 124 19.19 -0.02 -3.00
N SER A 125 18.55 0.55 -2.00
CA SER A 125 18.86 1.89 -1.56
C SER A 125 20.20 1.83 -0.85
N GLU A 126 21.28 1.96 -1.60
CA GLU A 126 22.55 2.29 -1.00
C GLU A 126 22.51 3.74 -0.46
N PRO A 127 23.10 3.95 0.75
CA PRO A 127 23.12 5.26 1.40
C PRO A 127 23.95 6.30 0.63
#